data_b6a5adae856207dffab1cc20e1de19b9
#
_entry.id   b6a5adae856207dffab1cc20e1de19b9
#
_cell.length_a   1.000
_cell.length_b   1.000
_cell.length_c   1.000
_cell.angle_alpha   90.00
_cell.angle_beta   90.00
_cell.angle_gamma   90.00
#
_symmetry.space_group_name_H-M   'P 1'
#
loop_
_entity.id
_entity.type
_entity.pdbx_description
1 polymer ?
#
loop_
_entity_poly.entity_id
_entity_poly.type
_entity_poly.pdbx_seq_one_letter_code
_entity_poly.pdbx_strand_id
1 'polypeptide(L)'
;MRKKKSSNILITGFPNVGKSSLINFLLKRKISIVSSKVQTTNENIQAVLNHNDCQMIFVDTPGIINKKKFYSKKLSREIFKNTEQIDINLFVYDVTKKLTTLKLKKINETISTFKKNYLILNKIDLVKNDHLLQQIEQLNKKICFTETFPVSVKKKIGIENLLKMISKISPYRDWKFNNNNNKDIINKDLNFILSEITREKIFNLLNKELPYVIKIKSLFKKEKNMIVVEQRIIVAKESQKAIIIGQGGSKIKDIGSRSRVDMEKVFKKKVFLDLRVIKN
;
A
#
# COMPACT_ATOMS: atom_id res chain seq x y z
N MET A 1 16.60 -31.62 0.66
CA MET A 1 16.30 -30.25 0.18
C MET A 1 14.99 -29.78 0.81
N ARG A 2 14.95 -28.61 1.45
CA ARG A 2 13.67 -28.04 1.94
C ARG A 2 12.80 -27.67 0.75
N LYS A 3 11.53 -28.14 0.78
CA LYS A 3 10.58 -27.85 -0.30
C LYS A 3 10.23 -26.35 -0.24
N LYS A 4 10.54 -25.60 -1.29
CA LYS A 4 10.20 -24.19 -1.44
C LYS A 4 8.69 -23.99 -1.53
N LYS A 5 8.21 -22.86 -1.00
CA LYS A 5 6.81 -22.42 -1.09
C LYS A 5 6.74 -21.04 -1.74
N SER A 6 5.68 -20.77 -2.47
CA SER A 6 5.42 -19.45 -3.03
C SER A 6 3.92 -19.18 -3.12
N SER A 7 3.49 -17.96 -2.76
CA SER A 7 2.09 -17.56 -2.85
C SER A 7 1.91 -16.15 -3.37
N ASN A 8 0.89 -15.97 -4.21
CA ASN A 8 0.40 -14.67 -4.63
C ASN A 8 -0.70 -14.21 -3.65
N ILE A 9 -0.47 -13.09 -3.00
CA ILE A 9 -1.29 -12.57 -1.91
C ILE A 9 -1.88 -11.24 -2.33
N LEU A 10 -3.20 -11.19 -2.42
CA LEU A 10 -3.91 -9.95 -2.67
C LEU A 10 -4.30 -9.28 -1.34
N ILE A 11 -4.09 -7.96 -1.25
CA ILE A 11 -4.55 -7.19 -0.09
C ILE A 11 -5.73 -6.33 -0.51
N THR A 12 -6.90 -6.66 0.06
CA THR A 12 -8.15 -5.95 -0.20
C THR A 12 -8.69 -5.25 1.06
N GLY A 13 -9.74 -4.49 0.94
CA GLY A 13 -10.38 -3.80 2.07
C GLY A 13 -10.74 -2.36 1.77
N PHE A 14 -11.45 -1.71 2.71
CA PHE A 14 -11.90 -0.34 2.58
C PHE A 14 -10.73 0.66 2.53
N PRO A 15 -10.94 1.91 2.08
CA PRO A 15 -9.91 2.94 2.21
C PRO A 15 -9.54 3.18 3.67
N ASN A 16 -8.28 3.58 3.88
CA ASN A 16 -7.75 4.02 5.18
C ASN A 16 -7.76 2.96 6.29
N VAL A 17 -7.95 1.69 5.94
CA VAL A 17 -7.87 0.57 6.90
C VAL A 17 -6.45 0.16 7.23
N GLY A 18 -5.45 0.65 6.47
CA GLY A 18 -4.03 0.38 6.70
C GLY A 18 -3.38 -0.62 5.74
N LYS A 19 -3.96 -0.88 4.54
CA LYS A 19 -3.37 -1.78 3.52
C LYS A 19 -1.94 -1.39 3.16
N SER A 20 -1.74 -0.16 2.69
CA SER A 20 -0.42 0.37 2.31
C SER A 20 0.55 0.42 3.50
N SER A 21 0.03 0.69 4.70
CA SER A 21 0.86 0.64 5.92
C SER A 21 1.33 -0.78 6.22
N LEU A 22 0.48 -1.79 6.02
CA LEU A 22 0.83 -3.20 6.20
C LEU A 22 1.94 -3.61 5.21
N ILE A 23 1.78 -3.29 3.93
CA ILE A 23 2.79 -3.60 2.90
C ILE A 23 4.12 -2.92 3.21
N ASN A 24 4.10 -1.61 3.49
CA ASN A 24 5.32 -0.86 3.83
C ASN A 24 6.03 -1.44 5.06
N PHE A 25 5.25 -1.89 6.06
CA PHE A 25 5.80 -2.53 7.25
C PHE A 25 6.46 -3.87 6.93
N LEU A 26 5.75 -4.75 6.19
CA LEU A 26 6.24 -6.08 5.82
C LEU A 26 7.54 -6.01 5.03
N LEU A 27 7.66 -5.05 4.13
CA LEU A 27 8.84 -4.87 3.28
C LEU A 27 9.92 -4.01 3.93
N LYS A 28 9.69 -3.49 5.14
CA LYS A 28 10.59 -2.55 5.82
C LYS A 28 11.02 -1.38 4.94
N ARG A 29 10.17 -1.00 3.99
CA ARG A 29 10.39 0.06 2.99
C ARG A 29 9.11 0.82 2.70
N LYS A 30 9.26 2.09 2.36
CA LYS A 30 8.16 2.94 1.95
C LYS A 30 7.94 2.78 0.44
N ILE A 31 6.91 2.02 0.07
CA ILE A 31 6.58 1.68 -1.32
C ILE A 31 5.24 2.28 -1.72
N SER A 32 4.26 2.20 -0.84
CA SER A 32 2.91 2.71 -1.07
C SER A 32 2.63 3.96 -0.25
N ILE A 33 1.81 4.87 -0.81
CA ILE A 33 1.36 6.08 -0.12
C ILE A 33 0.52 5.71 1.10
N VAL A 34 0.85 6.30 2.25
CA VAL A 34 0.06 6.24 3.47
C VAL A 34 -0.56 7.60 3.74
N SER A 35 -1.86 7.74 3.53
CA SER A 35 -2.58 8.99 3.78
C SER A 35 -3.96 8.71 4.36
N SER A 36 -4.51 9.68 5.09
CA SER A 36 -5.90 9.67 5.53
C SER A 36 -6.91 9.85 4.39
N LYS A 37 -6.46 10.31 3.22
CA LYS A 37 -7.31 10.47 2.03
C LYS A 37 -7.54 9.12 1.34
N VAL A 38 -8.69 9.00 0.67
CA VAL A 38 -9.08 7.77 -0.03
C VAL A 38 -8.34 7.64 -1.38
N GLN A 39 -8.14 6.39 -1.85
CA GLN A 39 -7.62 6.09 -3.20
C GLN A 39 -6.24 6.68 -3.49
N THR A 40 -5.27 6.41 -2.62
CA THR A 40 -3.88 6.88 -2.78
C THR A 40 -3.05 6.05 -3.75
N THR A 41 -3.37 4.76 -3.91
CA THR A 41 -2.67 3.84 -4.81
C THR A 41 -3.29 3.91 -6.21
N ASN A 42 -2.52 4.34 -7.20
CA ASN A 42 -2.98 4.48 -8.59
C ASN A 42 -2.55 3.32 -9.50
N GLU A 43 -1.54 2.57 -9.10
CA GLU A 43 -0.97 1.47 -9.87
C GLU A 43 -0.82 0.21 -9.01
N ASN A 44 -0.88 -0.96 -9.65
CA ASN A 44 -0.60 -2.21 -8.97
C ASN A 44 0.87 -2.26 -8.57
N ILE A 45 1.13 -2.39 -7.29
CA ILE A 45 2.45 -2.59 -6.74
C ILE A 45 2.57 -4.05 -6.35
N GLN A 46 3.50 -4.75 -6.96
CA GLN A 46 3.89 -6.08 -6.54
C GLN A 46 5.13 -5.97 -5.68
N ALA A 47 5.09 -6.61 -4.54
CA ALA A 47 6.17 -6.58 -3.58
C ALA A 47 6.45 -8.00 -3.09
N VAL A 48 7.70 -8.42 -3.12
CA VAL A 48 8.12 -9.77 -2.78
C VAL A 48 8.83 -9.75 -1.45
N LEU A 49 8.32 -10.54 -0.51
CA LEU A 49 8.92 -10.80 0.78
C LEU A 49 9.31 -12.28 0.87
N ASN A 50 10.57 -12.55 1.14
CA ASN A 50 11.02 -13.89 1.47
C ASN A 50 11.01 -14.06 2.99
N HIS A 51 10.20 -15.00 3.48
CA HIS A 51 10.09 -15.34 4.89
C HIS A 51 10.29 -16.84 5.06
N ASN A 52 11.42 -17.24 5.67
CA ASN A 52 11.87 -18.63 5.73
C ASN A 52 11.93 -19.25 4.31
N ASP A 53 11.32 -20.43 4.13
CA ASP A 53 11.29 -21.15 2.86
C ASP A 53 10.12 -20.70 1.94
N CYS A 54 9.44 -19.60 2.28
CA CYS A 54 8.28 -19.08 1.56
C CYS A 54 8.55 -17.73 0.90
N GLN A 55 8.27 -17.65 -0.38
CA GLN A 55 8.23 -16.39 -1.14
C GLN A 55 6.79 -15.87 -1.19
N MET A 56 6.54 -14.75 -0.56
CA MET A 56 5.25 -14.07 -0.50
C MET A 56 5.24 -12.91 -1.49
N ILE A 57 4.36 -12.96 -2.49
CA ILE A 57 4.22 -11.94 -3.53
C ILE A 57 2.94 -11.16 -3.22
N PHE A 58 3.09 -10.00 -2.59
CA PHE A 58 2.00 -9.11 -2.26
C PHE A 58 1.62 -8.22 -3.44
N VAL A 59 0.32 -8.12 -3.70
CA VAL A 59 -0.24 -7.21 -4.69
C VAL A 59 -1.07 -6.16 -3.96
N ASP A 60 -0.59 -4.91 -3.95
CA ASP A 60 -1.37 -3.77 -3.42
C ASP A 60 -2.35 -3.30 -4.48
N THR A 61 -3.61 -3.22 -4.08
CA THR A 61 -4.67 -2.75 -4.98
C THR A 61 -5.25 -1.44 -4.48
N PRO A 62 -5.69 -0.55 -5.39
CA PRO A 62 -6.53 0.58 -5.01
C PRO A 62 -7.74 0.06 -4.23
N GLY A 63 -8.04 0.70 -3.08
CA GLY A 63 -9.13 0.24 -2.19
C GLY A 63 -10.45 0.00 -2.93
N ILE A 64 -10.99 -1.20 -2.83
CA ILE A 64 -12.20 -1.64 -3.54
C ILE A 64 -13.43 -1.00 -2.89
N ILE A 65 -13.99 0.07 -3.44
CA ILE A 65 -15.23 0.67 -2.90
C ILE A 65 -16.29 0.99 -3.94
N ASN A 66 -15.95 1.21 -5.20
CA ASN A 66 -16.96 1.53 -6.18
C ASN A 66 -16.65 0.90 -7.55
N LYS A 67 -17.38 -0.15 -7.91
CA LYS A 67 -17.38 -0.68 -9.29
C LYS A 67 -17.68 0.40 -10.35
N LYS A 68 -18.39 1.50 -9.99
CA LYS A 68 -18.74 2.61 -10.90
C LYS A 68 -17.65 3.70 -11.01
N LYS A 69 -16.71 3.79 -10.06
CA LYS A 69 -15.59 4.75 -10.07
C LYS A 69 -14.22 4.09 -10.19
N PHE A 70 -14.18 2.82 -10.59
CA PHE A 70 -12.91 2.14 -10.84
C PHE A 70 -12.25 2.78 -12.06
N TYR A 71 -11.16 3.42 -11.78
CA TYR A 71 -10.26 4.00 -12.77
C TYR A 71 -9.85 2.96 -13.77
N SER A 72 -10.12 3.28 -15.02
CA SER A 72 -9.90 2.48 -16.20
C SER A 72 -10.39 1.04 -16.05
N LYS A 73 -11.38 0.68 -16.83
CA LYS A 73 -11.83 -0.72 -17.09
C LYS A 73 -10.63 -1.68 -17.32
N LYS A 74 -9.45 -1.13 -17.65
CA LYS A 74 -8.20 -1.82 -17.92
C LYS A 74 -7.57 -2.37 -16.63
N LEU A 75 -7.42 -1.57 -15.56
CA LEU A 75 -6.79 -1.98 -14.31
C LEU A 75 -7.63 -3.03 -13.55
N SER A 76 -8.95 -2.82 -13.51
CA SER A 76 -9.88 -3.81 -12.95
C SER A 76 -9.85 -5.12 -13.73
N ARG A 77 -9.82 -5.05 -15.07
CA ARG A 77 -9.74 -6.24 -15.92
C ARG A 77 -8.41 -6.99 -15.75
N GLU A 78 -7.29 -6.31 -15.55
CA GLU A 78 -6.01 -6.97 -15.30
C GLU A 78 -5.97 -7.67 -13.94
N ILE A 79 -6.52 -7.07 -12.89
CA ILE A 79 -6.63 -7.71 -11.56
C ILE A 79 -7.58 -8.92 -11.65
N PHE A 80 -8.74 -8.77 -12.29
CA PHE A 80 -9.74 -9.84 -12.39
C PHE A 80 -9.39 -10.92 -13.43
N LYS A 81 -8.63 -10.61 -14.47
CA LYS A 81 -8.09 -11.64 -15.38
C LYS A 81 -7.11 -12.58 -14.70
N ASN A 82 -6.46 -12.12 -13.64
CA ASN A 82 -5.45 -12.89 -12.89
C ASN A 82 -5.93 -13.37 -11.53
N THR A 83 -7.23 -13.32 -11.21
CA THR A 83 -7.78 -13.81 -9.92
C THR A 83 -7.53 -15.29 -9.71
N GLU A 84 -7.48 -16.09 -10.78
CA GLU A 84 -7.11 -17.52 -10.72
C GLU A 84 -5.68 -17.75 -10.20
N GLN A 85 -4.82 -16.73 -10.30
CA GLN A 85 -3.45 -16.78 -9.81
C GLN A 85 -3.29 -16.31 -8.36
N ILE A 86 -4.37 -15.84 -7.70
CA ILE A 86 -4.33 -15.39 -6.31
C ILE A 86 -4.58 -16.60 -5.39
N ASP A 87 -3.57 -16.93 -4.61
CA ASP A 87 -3.63 -18.03 -3.65
C ASP A 87 -4.34 -17.62 -2.35
N ILE A 88 -4.17 -16.36 -1.92
CA ILE A 88 -4.64 -15.84 -0.64
C ILE A 88 -5.18 -14.41 -0.82
N ASN A 89 -6.38 -14.14 -0.34
CA ASN A 89 -6.91 -12.79 -0.18
C ASN A 89 -6.86 -12.38 1.30
N LEU A 90 -6.14 -11.32 1.62
CA LEU A 90 -6.11 -10.68 2.94
C LEU A 90 -7.06 -9.47 2.92
N PHE A 91 -8.24 -9.63 3.52
CA PHE A 91 -9.20 -8.54 3.66
C PHE A 91 -8.89 -7.73 4.92
N VAL A 92 -8.42 -6.50 4.75
CA VAL A 92 -8.06 -5.62 5.88
C VAL A 92 -9.26 -4.78 6.29
N TYR A 93 -9.60 -4.83 7.57
CA TYR A 93 -10.66 -4.06 8.20
C TYR A 93 -10.11 -3.24 9.38
N ASP A 94 -10.59 -2.02 9.52
CA ASP A 94 -10.26 -1.14 10.64
C ASP A 94 -11.26 -1.41 11.79
N VAL A 95 -10.78 -2.00 12.88
CA VAL A 95 -11.61 -2.41 14.03
C VAL A 95 -12.29 -1.24 14.73
N THR A 96 -11.80 0.00 14.54
CA THR A 96 -12.44 1.20 15.10
C THR A 96 -13.71 1.61 14.35
N LYS A 97 -14.00 1.00 13.21
CA LYS A 97 -15.11 1.38 12.35
C LYS A 97 -16.32 0.50 12.57
N LYS A 98 -17.46 1.13 12.85
CA LYS A 98 -18.74 0.42 13.03
C LYS A 98 -19.07 -0.42 11.79
N LEU A 99 -19.46 -1.67 12.02
CA LEU A 99 -19.93 -2.58 11.00
C LEU A 99 -21.38 -2.25 10.64
N THR A 100 -21.61 -1.88 9.36
CA THR A 100 -22.95 -1.56 8.84
C THR A 100 -23.38 -2.60 7.81
N THR A 101 -24.68 -2.74 7.56
CA THR A 101 -25.24 -3.65 6.55
C THR A 101 -24.64 -3.40 5.17
N LEU A 102 -24.43 -2.13 4.79
CA LEU A 102 -23.80 -1.78 3.54
C LEU A 102 -22.33 -2.26 3.45
N LYS A 103 -21.59 -2.15 4.56
CA LYS A 103 -20.22 -2.67 4.62
C LYS A 103 -20.20 -4.20 4.51
N LEU A 104 -21.09 -4.90 5.21
CA LEU A 104 -21.23 -6.35 5.13
C LEU A 104 -21.48 -6.80 3.68
N LYS A 105 -22.43 -6.18 2.98
CA LYS A 105 -22.69 -6.47 1.57
C LYS A 105 -21.43 -6.31 0.72
N LYS A 106 -20.70 -5.20 0.88
CA LYS A 106 -19.45 -4.94 0.13
C LYS A 106 -18.34 -5.92 0.47
N ILE A 107 -18.22 -6.35 1.73
CA ILE A 107 -17.25 -7.36 2.13
C ILE A 107 -17.58 -8.67 1.42
N ASN A 108 -18.82 -9.14 1.49
CA ASN A 108 -19.26 -10.37 0.83
C ASN A 108 -19.04 -10.34 -0.69
N GLU A 109 -19.39 -9.22 -1.36
CA GLU A 109 -19.12 -9.03 -2.78
C GLU A 109 -17.63 -9.09 -3.12
N THR A 110 -16.76 -8.67 -2.19
CA THR A 110 -15.31 -8.71 -2.41
C THR A 110 -14.75 -10.10 -2.22
N ILE A 111 -15.10 -10.75 -1.11
CA ILE A 111 -14.51 -12.05 -0.76
C ILE A 111 -15.04 -13.19 -1.63
N SER A 112 -16.29 -13.10 -2.15
CA SER A 112 -16.87 -14.12 -3.05
C SER A 112 -16.06 -14.33 -4.33
N THR A 113 -15.17 -13.41 -4.66
CA THR A 113 -14.30 -13.48 -5.84
C THR A 113 -13.09 -14.42 -5.62
N PHE A 114 -12.74 -14.73 -4.37
CA PHE A 114 -11.52 -15.46 -4.02
C PHE A 114 -11.83 -16.74 -3.24
N LYS A 115 -11.02 -17.79 -3.47
CA LYS A 115 -11.21 -19.10 -2.84
C LYS A 115 -10.83 -19.12 -1.36
N LYS A 116 -9.78 -18.39 -0.97
CA LYS A 116 -9.27 -18.36 0.41
C LYS A 116 -9.23 -16.92 0.90
N ASN A 117 -10.05 -16.59 1.88
CA ASN A 117 -10.20 -15.28 2.44
C ASN A 117 -9.83 -15.25 3.92
N TYR A 118 -8.91 -14.39 4.29
CA TYR A 118 -8.47 -14.17 5.66
C TYR A 118 -8.78 -12.74 6.08
N LEU A 119 -9.31 -12.57 7.28
CA LEU A 119 -9.62 -11.27 7.84
C LEU A 119 -8.44 -10.73 8.65
N ILE A 120 -8.01 -9.52 8.32
CA ILE A 120 -7.02 -8.77 9.09
C ILE A 120 -7.73 -7.64 9.80
N LEU A 121 -7.92 -7.78 11.11
CA LEU A 121 -8.48 -6.70 11.96
C LEU A 121 -7.35 -5.79 12.40
N ASN A 122 -7.18 -4.67 11.71
CA ASN A 122 -6.10 -3.72 11.98
C ASN A 122 -6.53 -2.63 12.97
N LYS A 123 -5.53 -2.00 13.58
CA LYS A 123 -5.64 -0.92 14.57
C LYS A 123 -6.22 -1.35 15.92
N ILE A 124 -5.92 -2.59 16.32
CA ILE A 124 -6.36 -3.13 17.62
C ILE A 124 -5.82 -2.32 18.81
N ASP A 125 -4.72 -1.57 18.61
CA ASP A 125 -4.15 -0.66 19.60
C ASP A 125 -5.05 0.53 19.96
N LEU A 126 -6.13 0.75 19.22
CA LEU A 126 -7.08 1.86 19.41
C LEU A 126 -8.42 1.42 20.05
N VAL A 127 -8.56 0.15 20.41
CA VAL A 127 -9.80 -0.38 21.00
C VAL A 127 -9.51 -1.25 22.23
N LYS A 128 -10.51 -1.40 23.10
CA LYS A 128 -10.45 -2.33 24.22
C LYS A 128 -10.71 -3.77 23.76
N ASN A 129 -10.24 -4.75 24.51
CA ASN A 129 -10.38 -6.17 24.17
C ASN A 129 -11.84 -6.60 24.00
N ASP A 130 -12.76 -6.14 24.83
CA ASP A 130 -14.19 -6.48 24.71
C ASP A 130 -14.78 -6.04 23.38
N HIS A 131 -14.44 -4.82 22.95
CA HIS A 131 -14.86 -4.32 21.64
C HIS A 131 -14.26 -5.14 20.49
N LEU A 132 -12.99 -5.52 20.62
CA LEU A 132 -12.31 -6.37 19.62
C LEU A 132 -13.01 -7.73 19.50
N LEU A 133 -13.31 -8.40 20.63
CA LEU A 133 -14.00 -9.69 20.64
C LEU A 133 -15.40 -9.59 20.04
N GLN A 134 -16.17 -8.57 20.39
CA GLN A 134 -17.48 -8.32 19.79
C GLN A 134 -17.42 -8.12 18.27
N GLN A 135 -16.42 -7.39 17.76
CA GLN A 135 -16.23 -7.19 16.32
C GLN A 135 -15.85 -8.50 15.60
N ILE A 136 -14.99 -9.31 16.21
CA ILE A 136 -14.62 -10.63 15.69
C ILE A 136 -15.87 -11.52 15.59
N GLU A 137 -16.64 -11.60 16.66
CA GLU A 137 -17.86 -12.40 16.71
C GLU A 137 -18.90 -11.96 15.66
N GLN A 138 -19.15 -10.64 15.57
CA GLN A 138 -20.10 -10.09 14.59
C GLN A 138 -19.67 -10.35 13.14
N LEU A 139 -18.38 -10.25 12.85
CA LEU A 139 -17.87 -10.51 11.50
C LEU A 139 -17.92 -12.00 11.16
N ASN A 140 -17.48 -12.88 12.07
CA ASN A 140 -17.47 -14.31 11.83
C ASN A 140 -18.88 -14.92 11.74
N LYS A 141 -19.87 -14.36 12.45
CA LYS A 141 -21.28 -14.79 12.32
C LYS A 141 -21.91 -14.41 10.97
N LYS A 142 -21.44 -13.35 10.33
CA LYS A 142 -22.07 -12.78 9.12
C LYS A 142 -21.27 -12.98 7.84
N ILE A 143 -20.00 -13.36 7.95
CA ILE A 143 -19.08 -13.46 6.83
C ILE A 143 -18.18 -14.68 7.05
N CYS A 144 -18.07 -15.50 6.01
CA CYS A 144 -17.22 -16.69 6.06
C CYS A 144 -15.78 -16.34 5.70
N PHE A 145 -14.97 -16.03 6.71
CA PHE A 145 -13.51 -15.97 6.58
C PHE A 145 -12.90 -17.29 7.04
N THR A 146 -11.79 -17.69 6.43
CA THR A 146 -11.06 -18.90 6.83
C THR A 146 -10.49 -18.75 8.23
N GLU A 147 -9.92 -17.57 8.52
CA GLU A 147 -9.35 -17.24 9.84
C GLU A 147 -9.26 -15.72 10.00
N THR A 148 -9.24 -15.25 11.26
CA THR A 148 -9.18 -13.82 11.61
C THR A 148 -7.91 -13.52 12.39
N PHE A 149 -7.16 -12.49 11.94
CA PHE A 149 -5.91 -12.04 12.54
C PHE A 149 -6.06 -10.64 13.09
N PRO A 150 -6.11 -10.48 14.42
CA PRO A 150 -6.02 -9.17 15.07
C PRO A 150 -4.59 -8.64 14.96
N VAL A 151 -4.43 -7.42 14.40
CA VAL A 151 -3.11 -6.82 14.23
C VAL A 151 -3.09 -5.33 14.57
N SER A 152 -1.94 -4.82 14.98
CA SER A 152 -1.62 -3.41 14.92
C SER A 152 -0.35 -3.21 14.12
N VAL A 153 -0.49 -2.72 12.91
CA VAL A 153 0.67 -2.37 12.06
C VAL A 153 1.51 -1.29 12.74
N LYS A 154 0.87 -0.32 13.40
CA LYS A 154 1.54 0.78 14.12
C LYS A 154 2.38 0.29 15.29
N LYS A 155 1.84 -0.64 16.08
CA LYS A 155 2.50 -1.21 17.27
C LYS A 155 3.23 -2.52 17.00
N LYS A 156 3.21 -3.02 15.76
CA LYS A 156 3.87 -4.27 15.33
C LYS A 156 3.29 -5.52 16.01
N ILE A 157 2.04 -5.49 16.43
CA ILE A 157 1.36 -6.60 17.12
C ILE A 157 0.73 -7.53 16.09
N GLY A 158 0.83 -8.86 16.27
CA GLY A 158 0.16 -9.89 15.49
C GLY A 158 0.75 -10.16 14.10
N ILE A 159 1.72 -9.38 13.64
CA ILE A 159 2.26 -9.48 12.26
C ILE A 159 3.07 -10.76 12.06
N GLU A 160 3.87 -11.16 13.04
CA GLU A 160 4.68 -12.39 12.95
C GLU A 160 3.79 -13.65 12.83
N ASN A 161 2.68 -13.69 13.57
CA ASN A 161 1.69 -14.77 13.47
C ASN A 161 1.03 -14.80 12.09
N LEU A 162 0.71 -13.64 11.51
CA LEU A 162 0.21 -13.52 10.15
C LEU A 162 1.22 -14.09 9.14
N LEU A 163 2.50 -13.75 9.23
CA LEU A 163 3.54 -14.27 8.34
C LEU A 163 3.73 -15.80 8.48
N LYS A 164 3.72 -16.31 9.71
CA LYS A 164 3.79 -17.75 9.97
C LYS A 164 2.61 -18.49 9.36
N MET A 165 1.39 -17.96 9.51
CA MET A 165 0.20 -18.54 8.90
C MET A 165 0.32 -18.55 7.37
N ILE A 166 0.68 -17.42 6.74
CA ILE A 166 0.87 -17.35 5.29
C ILE A 166 1.88 -18.40 4.83
N SER A 167 3.04 -18.52 5.50
CA SER A 167 4.04 -19.55 5.18
C SER A 167 3.49 -20.97 5.30
N LYS A 168 2.64 -21.22 6.31
CA LYS A 168 2.04 -22.55 6.54
C LYS A 168 1.09 -22.95 5.41
N ILE A 169 0.23 -22.03 4.97
CA ILE A 169 -0.83 -22.30 3.98
C ILE A 169 -0.40 -22.12 2.53
N SER A 170 0.78 -21.50 2.30
CA SER A 170 1.31 -21.30 0.96
C SER A 170 1.59 -22.62 0.26
N PRO A 171 1.25 -22.76 -1.04
CA PRO A 171 1.48 -23.98 -1.80
C PRO A 171 2.96 -24.24 -2.01
N TYR A 172 3.31 -25.53 -2.15
CA TYR A 172 4.63 -25.93 -2.63
C TYR A 172 4.77 -25.53 -4.09
N ARG A 173 5.64 -24.58 -4.35
CA ARG A 173 5.88 -24.01 -5.66
C ARG A 173 7.27 -23.35 -5.67
N ASP A 174 7.97 -23.43 -6.80
CA ASP A 174 9.24 -22.74 -6.96
C ASP A 174 9.09 -21.22 -6.85
N TRP A 175 10.13 -20.60 -6.37
CA TRP A 175 10.18 -19.15 -6.27
C TRP A 175 10.19 -18.51 -7.66
N LYS A 176 9.29 -17.57 -7.89
CA LYS A 176 9.20 -16.83 -9.16
C LYS A 176 10.35 -15.84 -9.33
N PHE A 177 10.89 -15.35 -8.23
CA PHE A 177 11.97 -14.37 -8.24
C PHE A 177 13.21 -14.97 -7.60
N ASN A 178 14.27 -15.13 -8.41
CA ASN A 178 15.57 -15.59 -7.92
C ASN A 178 16.27 -14.43 -7.20
N ASN A 179 16.41 -14.55 -5.90
CA ASN A 179 17.07 -13.55 -5.08
C ASN A 179 18.41 -14.08 -4.56
N ASN A 180 19.48 -13.87 -5.31
CA ASN A 180 20.82 -14.20 -4.83
C ASN A 180 21.26 -13.36 -3.61
N ASN A 181 20.49 -12.33 -3.23
CA ASN A 181 20.84 -11.36 -2.20
C ASN A 181 19.82 -11.18 -1.07
N ASN A 182 18.82 -12.06 -0.88
CA ASN A 182 17.78 -11.95 0.16
C ASN A 182 17.11 -10.55 0.27
N LYS A 183 17.05 -9.80 -0.84
CA LYS A 183 16.43 -8.47 -0.86
C LYS A 183 15.01 -8.58 -1.39
N ASP A 184 14.09 -7.90 -0.73
CA ASP A 184 12.72 -7.77 -1.21
C ASP A 184 12.70 -7.12 -2.59
N ILE A 185 11.97 -7.72 -3.52
CA ILE A 185 11.85 -7.25 -4.90
C ILE A 185 10.54 -6.46 -5.03
N ILE A 186 10.62 -5.34 -5.69
CA ILE A 186 9.48 -4.51 -6.04
C ILE A 186 9.45 -4.40 -7.55
N ASN A 187 8.28 -4.57 -8.16
CA ASN A 187 8.10 -4.44 -9.61
C ASN A 187 8.16 -2.98 -10.11
N LYS A 188 8.47 -2.05 -9.24
CA LYS A 188 8.60 -0.62 -9.54
C LYS A 188 10.04 -0.17 -9.36
N ASP A 189 10.48 0.68 -10.28
CA ASP A 189 11.81 1.28 -10.19
C ASP A 189 11.92 2.27 -9.03
N LEU A 190 13.12 2.67 -8.72
CA LEU A 190 13.39 3.60 -7.64
C LEU A 190 12.82 5.00 -7.92
N ASN A 191 12.76 5.41 -9.20
CA ASN A 191 12.15 6.68 -9.58
C ASN A 191 10.65 6.73 -9.25
N PHE A 192 9.94 5.61 -9.44
CA PHE A 192 8.55 5.48 -9.03
C PHE A 192 8.41 5.65 -7.51
N ILE A 193 9.26 4.98 -6.71
CA ILE A 193 9.22 5.07 -5.25
C ILE A 193 9.46 6.52 -4.78
N LEU A 194 10.42 7.21 -5.38
CA LEU A 194 10.70 8.61 -5.08
C LEU A 194 9.52 9.52 -5.44
N SER A 195 8.86 9.25 -6.56
CA SER A 195 7.64 9.98 -6.97
C SER A 195 6.50 9.77 -5.96
N GLU A 196 6.32 8.55 -5.47
CA GLU A 196 5.28 8.23 -4.48
C GLU A 196 5.55 8.85 -3.11
N ILE A 197 6.83 8.97 -2.69
CA ILE A 197 7.21 9.71 -1.47
C ILE A 197 6.72 11.16 -1.54
N THR A 198 7.01 11.86 -2.62
CA THR A 198 6.60 13.26 -2.79
C THR A 198 5.09 13.39 -2.97
N ARG A 199 4.47 12.46 -3.71
CA ARG A 199 3.02 12.42 -3.88
C ARG A 199 2.29 12.25 -2.55
N GLU A 200 2.81 11.45 -1.63
CA GLU A 200 2.25 11.32 -0.27
C GLU A 200 2.25 12.65 0.48
N LYS A 201 3.34 13.42 0.39
CA LYS A 201 3.41 14.74 1.05
C LYS A 201 2.37 15.70 0.46
N ILE A 202 2.20 15.67 -0.85
CA ILE A 202 1.16 16.45 -1.53
C ILE A 202 -0.23 16.00 -1.06
N PHE A 203 -0.50 14.69 -0.97
CA PHE A 203 -1.76 14.18 -0.44
C PHE A 203 -2.04 14.63 0.99
N ASN A 204 -1.01 14.71 1.84
CA ASN A 204 -1.17 15.09 3.24
C ASN A 204 -1.28 16.59 3.46
N LEU A 205 -0.63 17.41 2.62
CA LEU A 205 -0.55 18.87 2.79
C LEU A 205 -1.59 19.64 1.99
N LEU A 206 -2.06 19.10 0.86
CA LEU A 206 -3.03 19.76 0.01
C LEU A 206 -4.43 19.17 0.18
N ASN A 207 -5.45 20.04 0.22
CA ASN A 207 -6.85 19.64 0.32
C ASN A 207 -7.49 19.46 -1.06
N LYS A 208 -8.72 18.89 -1.09
CA LYS A 208 -9.57 18.70 -2.28
C LYS A 208 -8.97 17.70 -3.29
N GLU A 209 -9.31 17.85 -4.56
CA GLU A 209 -9.07 16.86 -5.62
C GLU A 209 -7.70 16.96 -6.27
N LEU A 210 -6.95 18.02 -6.01
CA LEU A 210 -5.67 18.30 -6.66
C LEU A 210 -4.67 17.14 -6.61
N PRO A 211 -4.47 16.46 -5.46
CA PRO A 211 -3.53 15.34 -5.37
C PRO A 211 -3.83 14.15 -6.31
N TYR A 212 -5.06 14.04 -6.81
CA TYR A 212 -5.47 12.92 -7.67
C TYR A 212 -5.16 13.13 -9.15
N VAL A 213 -4.98 14.39 -9.57
CA VAL A 213 -4.80 14.77 -10.99
C VAL A 213 -3.35 15.09 -11.34
N ILE A 214 -2.47 15.24 -10.36
CA ILE A 214 -1.06 15.53 -10.58
C ILE A 214 -0.29 14.27 -11.00
N LYS A 215 0.73 14.45 -11.83
CA LYS A 215 1.75 13.44 -12.13
C LYS A 215 3.10 13.91 -11.60
N ILE A 216 3.91 12.99 -11.10
CA ILE A 216 5.26 13.30 -10.66
C ILE A 216 6.23 12.42 -11.45
N LYS A 217 7.21 13.04 -12.09
CA LYS A 217 8.33 12.35 -12.72
C LYS A 217 9.57 12.57 -11.88
N SER A 218 10.31 11.52 -11.60
CA SER A 218 11.54 11.54 -10.80
C SER A 218 12.68 10.97 -11.59
N LEU A 219 13.84 11.57 -11.43
CA LEU A 219 15.12 11.04 -11.87
C LEU A 219 16.10 11.20 -10.71
N PHE A 220 17.03 10.25 -10.55
CA PHE A 220 18.07 10.38 -9.54
C PHE A 220 19.44 10.02 -10.10
N LYS A 221 20.47 10.65 -9.55
CA LYS A 221 21.88 10.35 -9.83
C LYS A 221 22.61 10.11 -8.51
N LYS A 222 23.52 9.16 -8.51
CA LYS A 222 24.41 8.91 -7.36
C LYS A 222 25.68 9.71 -7.54
N GLU A 223 25.98 10.57 -6.60
CA GLU A 223 27.26 11.26 -6.48
C GLU A 223 28.07 10.68 -5.32
N LYS A 224 29.35 11.07 -5.22
CA LYS A 224 30.27 10.49 -4.22
C LYS A 224 29.67 10.53 -2.79
N ASN A 225 29.16 11.66 -2.38
CA ASN A 225 28.72 11.88 -0.99
C ASN A 225 27.20 12.07 -0.81
N MET A 226 26.44 12.19 -1.89
CA MET A 226 25.02 12.47 -1.84
C MET A 226 24.26 11.80 -3.00
N ILE A 227 22.95 11.84 -2.88
CA ILE A 227 22.04 11.46 -3.97
C ILE A 227 21.38 12.75 -4.45
N VAL A 228 21.46 13.01 -5.74
CA VAL A 228 20.73 14.11 -6.38
C VAL A 228 19.44 13.56 -6.95
N VAL A 229 18.31 14.13 -6.57
CA VAL A 229 16.97 13.76 -7.04
C VAL A 229 16.33 14.98 -7.70
N GLU A 230 15.98 14.83 -8.96
CA GLU A 230 15.22 15.82 -9.71
C GLU A 230 13.78 15.37 -9.84
N GLN A 231 12.83 16.23 -9.47
CA GLN A 231 11.41 15.93 -9.59
C GLN A 231 10.63 17.04 -10.26
N ARG A 232 9.73 16.64 -11.15
CA ARG A 232 8.79 17.53 -11.82
C ARG A 232 7.37 17.14 -11.45
N ILE A 233 6.67 18.04 -10.74
CA ILE A 233 5.25 17.95 -10.46
C ILE A 233 4.52 18.55 -11.64
N ILE A 234 3.79 17.73 -12.39
CA ILE A 234 3.12 18.11 -13.62
C ILE A 234 1.66 18.38 -13.31
N VAL A 235 1.17 19.57 -13.67
CA VAL A 235 -0.21 20.01 -13.48
C VAL A 235 -0.83 20.45 -14.79
N ALA A 236 -2.17 20.40 -14.88
CA ALA A 236 -2.90 20.79 -16.09
C ALA A 236 -3.23 22.30 -16.16
N LYS A 237 -3.28 22.99 -15.01
CA LYS A 237 -3.71 24.41 -14.92
C LYS A 237 -2.75 25.25 -14.08
N GLU A 238 -2.57 26.52 -14.44
CA GLU A 238 -1.76 27.46 -13.65
C GLU A 238 -2.29 27.65 -12.22
N SER A 239 -3.61 27.64 -12.03
CA SER A 239 -4.20 27.70 -10.70
C SER A 239 -3.77 26.53 -9.81
N GLN A 240 -3.60 25.33 -10.38
CA GLN A 240 -3.09 24.17 -9.66
C GLN A 240 -1.62 24.33 -9.27
N LYS A 241 -0.81 24.93 -10.16
CA LYS A 241 0.59 25.26 -9.90
C LYS A 241 0.69 26.23 -8.73
N ALA A 242 -0.09 27.31 -8.74
CA ALA A 242 -0.12 28.28 -7.65
C ALA A 242 -0.49 27.65 -6.30
N ILE A 243 -1.45 26.73 -6.28
CA ILE A 243 -1.87 26.01 -5.06
C ILE A 243 -0.72 25.15 -4.49
N ILE A 244 0.05 24.46 -5.35
CA ILE A 244 1.16 23.59 -4.93
C ILE A 244 2.36 24.43 -4.44
N ILE A 245 2.65 25.53 -5.12
CA ILE A 245 3.73 26.43 -4.73
C ILE A 245 3.39 27.11 -3.40
N GLY A 246 2.16 27.60 -3.26
CA GLY A 246 1.71 28.34 -2.09
C GLY A 246 2.30 29.75 -2.02
N GLN A 247 1.81 30.57 -1.09
CA GLN A 247 2.26 31.94 -0.91
C GLN A 247 3.76 31.96 -0.58
N GLY A 248 4.54 32.74 -1.34
CA GLY A 248 5.98 32.81 -1.18
C GLY A 248 6.73 31.48 -1.30
N GLY A 249 6.13 30.47 -1.97
CA GLY A 249 6.75 29.15 -2.09
C GLY A 249 6.68 28.28 -0.83
N SER A 250 5.91 28.66 0.18
CA SER A 250 5.88 27.99 1.49
C SER A 250 5.47 26.50 1.40
N LYS A 251 4.47 26.18 0.59
CA LYS A 251 3.99 24.79 0.48
C LYS A 251 4.96 23.89 -0.26
N ILE A 252 5.52 24.35 -1.39
CA ILE A 252 6.50 23.52 -2.11
C ILE A 252 7.76 23.31 -1.29
N LYS A 253 8.17 24.27 -0.48
CA LYS A 253 9.29 24.14 0.46
C LYS A 253 9.00 23.08 1.53
N ASP A 254 7.79 23.07 2.11
CA ASP A 254 7.38 22.05 3.10
C ASP A 254 7.28 20.65 2.47
N ILE A 255 6.67 20.54 1.28
CA ILE A 255 6.61 19.30 0.51
C ILE A 255 8.04 18.78 0.25
N GLY A 256 8.93 19.61 -0.24
CA GLY A 256 10.31 19.26 -0.55
C GLY A 256 11.09 18.80 0.68
N SER A 257 11.03 19.56 1.78
CA SER A 257 11.73 19.21 3.03
C SER A 257 11.30 17.87 3.59
N ARG A 258 9.99 17.62 3.68
CA ARG A 258 9.46 16.31 4.17
C ARG A 258 9.76 15.17 3.22
N SER A 259 9.73 15.41 1.91
CA SER A 259 10.08 14.41 0.91
C SER A 259 11.55 14.03 1.01
N ARG A 260 12.45 14.99 1.12
CA ARG A 260 13.89 14.78 1.28
C ARG A 260 14.20 13.90 2.48
N VAL A 261 13.62 14.18 3.65
CA VAL A 261 13.84 13.39 4.87
C VAL A 261 13.46 11.92 4.66
N ASP A 262 12.35 11.65 3.97
CA ASP A 262 11.95 10.26 3.71
C ASP A 262 12.80 9.60 2.62
N MET A 263 13.29 10.35 1.61
CA MET A 263 14.23 9.84 0.61
C MET A 263 15.59 9.48 1.23
N GLU A 264 16.07 10.29 2.18
CA GLU A 264 17.30 10.01 2.94
C GLU A 264 17.22 8.67 3.69
N LYS A 265 16.04 8.32 4.23
CA LYS A 265 15.80 7.00 4.84
C LYS A 265 15.89 5.85 3.82
N VAL A 266 15.42 6.08 2.59
CA VAL A 266 15.48 5.08 1.50
C VAL A 266 16.91 4.83 1.06
N PHE A 267 17.67 5.89 0.85
CA PHE A 267 19.06 5.81 0.36
C PHE A 267 20.10 5.55 1.47
N LYS A 268 19.75 5.84 2.73
CA LYS A 268 20.69 5.91 3.85
C LYS A 268 21.89 6.86 3.59
N LYS A 269 21.63 7.91 2.81
CA LYS A 269 22.59 8.95 2.41
C LYS A 269 21.88 10.29 2.37
N LYS A 270 22.65 11.39 2.42
CA LYS A 270 22.13 12.74 2.19
C LYS A 270 21.51 12.85 0.80
N VAL A 271 20.41 13.58 0.70
CA VAL A 271 19.67 13.80 -0.55
C VAL A 271 19.60 15.29 -0.84
N PHE A 272 20.01 15.68 -2.03
CA PHE A 272 19.66 16.99 -2.62
C PHE A 272 18.41 16.76 -3.49
N LEU A 273 17.33 17.49 -3.21
CA LEU A 273 16.07 17.40 -3.95
C LEU A 273 15.80 18.71 -4.69
N ASP A 274 15.89 18.66 -6.03
CA ASP A 274 15.37 19.71 -6.92
C ASP A 274 13.91 19.38 -7.26
N LEU A 275 12.99 20.21 -6.76
CA LEU A 275 11.55 20.00 -6.91
C LEU A 275 10.92 21.16 -7.67
N ARG A 276 10.39 20.90 -8.86
CA ARG A 276 9.80 21.93 -9.74
C ARG A 276 8.35 21.58 -10.05
N VAL A 277 7.50 22.62 -10.15
CA VAL A 277 6.12 22.50 -10.62
C VAL A 277 6.05 23.07 -12.03
N ILE A 278 5.61 22.23 -12.96
CA ILE A 278 5.46 22.58 -14.37
C ILE A 278 4.02 22.36 -14.82
N LYS A 279 3.56 23.24 -15.72
CA LYS A 279 2.31 23.05 -16.45
C LYS A 279 2.60 22.20 -17.68
N ASN A 280 1.71 21.25 -17.96
CA ASN A 280 1.73 20.45 -19.19
C ASN A 280 1.13 21.26 -20.32
#